data_93618cb254ef3137b0b6ef37bc0d8840
#
_entry.id   93618cb254ef3137b0b6ef37bc0d8840
#
_cell.length_a   1.000
_cell.length_b   1.000
_cell.length_c   1.000
_cell.angle_alpha   90.00
_cell.angle_beta   90.00
_cell.angle_gamma   90.00
#
_symmetry.space_group_name_H-M   'P 1'
#
loop_
_entity.id
_entity.type
_entity.pdbx_description
1 polymer ?
#
loop_
_entity_poly.entity_id
_entity_poly.type
_entity_poly.pdbx_seq_one_letter_code
_entity_poly.pdbx_strand_id
1 'polypeptide(L)'
;LSPGYATSGIPSADLKWESNKTLNVGIDMGFLEQRIIVSPEFYLNKSSNLLLNSRVPTSSGHKTMMRNIGKTSNIGFDLSITSVNIQKKNFTWTTNFNVSHNRNKIEALSGEQYFLEEARFGYDQKTHKIEVGKPIGQFYGYKTLGLYQVEDFDYNAKDQTYTLKEGIPYMSGTFNRSDIRPGMWKFDDRNGDKVIDDSDMTVIGNANPDFYGGLNNQFKYKGWDFSFFFTFSYGGEVLNATKLTNTKT
;
A
#
# COMPACT_ATOMS: atom_id res chain seq x y z
N LEU A 1 -31.23 26.22 27.10
CA LEU A 1 -30.09 25.39 26.89
C LEU A 1 -28.83 26.23 27.01
N SER A 2 -28.04 26.05 28.06
CA SER A 2 -26.75 26.71 28.21
C SER A 2 -25.75 26.10 27.23
N PRO A 3 -24.96 26.88 26.46
CA PRO A 3 -23.92 26.34 25.59
C PRO A 3 -22.87 25.67 26.45
N GLY A 4 -22.68 24.39 26.21
CA GLY A 4 -21.57 23.62 26.84
C GLY A 4 -20.26 23.85 26.07
N TYR A 5 -19.17 24.03 26.78
CA TYR A 5 -17.84 24.07 26.19
C TYR A 5 -17.19 22.68 26.33
N ALA A 6 -16.69 22.15 25.22
CA ALA A 6 -15.87 20.95 25.22
C ALA A 6 -14.48 21.31 24.71
N THR A 7 -13.43 20.78 25.35
CA THR A 7 -12.06 20.95 24.87
C THR A 7 -11.88 20.15 23.57
N SER A 8 -11.43 20.80 22.50
CA SER A 8 -11.27 20.18 21.18
C SER A 8 -9.97 19.39 21.02
N GLY A 9 -9.02 19.49 21.96
CA GLY A 9 -7.73 18.79 21.88
C GLY A 9 -6.74 19.29 22.94
N ILE A 10 -5.62 18.58 23.08
CA ILE A 10 -4.49 19.02 23.90
C ILE A 10 -3.61 19.92 23.04
N PRO A 11 -3.36 21.18 23.45
CA PRO A 11 -2.41 22.03 22.76
C PRO A 11 -1.01 21.45 22.90
N SER A 12 -0.24 21.44 21.81
CA SER A 12 1.16 21.03 21.80
C SER A 12 2.04 22.26 21.66
N ALA A 13 2.66 22.69 22.75
CA ALA A 13 3.48 23.90 22.79
C ALA A 13 4.83 23.73 22.04
N ASP A 14 5.27 22.49 21.84
CA ASP A 14 6.58 22.14 21.27
C ASP A 14 6.52 21.74 19.79
N LEU A 15 5.47 22.13 19.07
CA LEU A 15 5.37 21.83 17.65
C LEU A 15 6.45 22.54 16.86
N LYS A 16 7.10 21.77 15.98
CA LYS A 16 8.15 22.22 15.07
C LYS A 16 7.71 22.05 13.63
N TRP A 17 8.33 22.78 12.74
CA TRP A 17 8.15 22.59 11.32
C TRP A 17 8.69 21.23 10.88
N GLU A 18 8.00 20.62 9.95
CA GLU A 18 8.48 19.44 9.23
C GLU A 18 9.71 19.83 8.42
N SER A 19 10.67 18.94 8.35
CA SER A 19 11.93 19.19 7.63
C SER A 19 12.16 18.11 6.60
N ASN A 20 12.41 18.52 5.36
CA ASN A 20 12.82 17.66 4.27
C ASN A 20 14.27 17.92 3.89
N LYS A 21 15.04 16.84 3.74
CA LYS A 21 16.40 16.87 3.19
C LYS A 21 16.42 15.98 1.96
N THR A 22 16.81 16.58 0.82
CA THR A 22 16.92 15.89 -0.45
C THR A 22 18.36 15.92 -0.92
N LEU A 23 18.87 14.76 -1.29
CA LEU A 23 20.08 14.61 -2.09
C LEU A 23 19.65 14.06 -3.44
N ASN A 24 20.09 14.70 -4.51
CA ASN A 24 19.79 14.28 -5.87
C ASN A 24 21.09 14.30 -6.69
N VAL A 25 21.35 13.23 -7.44
CA VAL A 25 22.53 13.09 -8.30
C VAL A 25 22.07 12.51 -9.65
N GLY A 26 22.30 13.27 -10.71
CA GLY A 26 21.97 12.87 -12.07
C GLY A 26 23.14 13.11 -13.03
N ILE A 27 23.14 12.39 -14.13
CA ILE A 27 24.10 12.53 -15.22
C ILE A 27 23.32 12.48 -16.54
N ASP A 28 23.58 13.47 -17.41
CA ASP A 28 23.10 13.46 -18.78
C ASP A 28 24.20 13.01 -19.72
N MET A 29 23.94 11.93 -20.45
CA MET A 29 24.87 11.34 -21.40
C MET A 29 24.28 11.35 -22.80
N GLY A 30 24.99 12.02 -23.73
CA GLY A 30 24.60 12.04 -25.15
C GLY A 30 25.52 11.18 -25.98
N PHE A 31 24.94 10.34 -26.84
CA PHE A 31 25.64 9.43 -27.75
C PHE A 31 25.22 9.68 -29.17
N LEU A 32 26.08 9.33 -30.13
CA LEU A 32 25.80 9.41 -31.56
C LEU A 32 25.32 10.81 -31.98
N GLU A 33 26.08 11.84 -31.65
CA GLU A 33 25.73 13.24 -31.95
C GLU A 33 24.35 13.63 -31.35
N GLN A 34 24.11 13.27 -30.09
CA GLN A 34 22.88 13.54 -29.34
C GLN A 34 21.63 12.78 -29.86
N ARG A 35 21.83 11.77 -30.71
CA ARG A 35 20.70 10.94 -31.16
C ARG A 35 20.16 10.01 -30.07
N ILE A 36 20.98 9.68 -29.10
CA ILE A 36 20.56 8.93 -27.90
C ILE A 36 21.03 9.75 -26.69
N ILE A 37 20.08 10.13 -25.87
CA ILE A 37 20.32 10.81 -24.60
C ILE A 37 19.84 9.89 -23.49
N VAL A 38 20.69 9.62 -22.49
CA VAL A 38 20.40 8.78 -21.34
C VAL A 38 20.64 9.59 -20.09
N SER A 39 19.62 9.75 -19.28
CA SER A 39 19.62 10.57 -18.05
C SER A 39 19.21 9.70 -16.85
N PRO A 40 20.15 8.98 -16.21
CA PRO A 40 19.92 8.35 -14.93
C PRO A 40 19.99 9.38 -13.80
N GLU A 41 19.10 9.24 -12.84
CA GLU A 41 19.00 10.09 -11.67
C GLU A 41 18.78 9.24 -10.42
N PHE A 42 19.52 9.50 -9.36
CA PHE A 42 19.36 8.89 -8.03
C PHE A 42 18.98 9.93 -7.03
N TYR A 43 18.04 9.64 -6.17
CA TYR A 43 17.63 10.54 -5.12
C TYR A 43 17.45 9.85 -3.77
N LEU A 44 17.71 10.63 -2.71
CA LEU A 44 17.45 10.27 -1.33
C LEU A 44 16.73 11.43 -0.66
N ASN A 45 15.50 11.19 -0.24
CA ASN A 45 14.70 12.12 0.54
C ASN A 45 14.58 11.61 1.97
N LYS A 46 14.80 12.49 2.95
CA LYS A 46 14.56 12.21 4.37
C LYS A 46 13.64 13.26 4.94
N SER A 47 12.49 12.84 5.42
CA SER A 47 11.53 13.70 6.13
C SER A 47 11.65 13.43 7.62
N SER A 48 11.66 14.48 8.40
CA SER A 48 11.73 14.42 9.86
C SER A 48 10.77 15.43 10.49
N ASN A 49 10.47 15.23 11.77
CA ASN A 49 9.49 16.00 12.51
C ASN A 49 8.09 15.96 11.89
N LEU A 50 7.73 14.86 11.21
CA LEU A 50 6.39 14.69 10.67
C LEU A 50 5.36 14.75 11.80
N LEU A 51 4.28 15.50 11.56
CA LEU A 51 3.20 15.67 12.51
C LEU A 51 2.29 14.44 12.49
N LEU A 52 2.25 13.73 13.59
CA LEU A 52 1.40 12.56 13.76
C LEU A 52 0.57 12.67 15.04
N ASN A 53 -0.63 12.10 15.01
CA ASN A 53 -1.47 11.95 16.20
C ASN A 53 -0.91 10.81 17.06
N SER A 54 -0.27 11.18 18.17
CA SER A 54 0.21 10.24 19.20
C SER A 54 -0.90 9.94 20.19
N ARG A 55 -1.07 8.67 20.53
CA ARG A 55 -1.98 8.28 21.61
C ARG A 55 -1.47 8.86 22.94
N VAL A 56 -2.39 9.31 23.76
CA VAL A 56 -2.11 9.79 25.12
C VAL A 56 -2.90 8.98 26.14
N PRO A 57 -2.44 8.91 27.40
CA PRO A 57 -3.18 8.22 28.44
C PRO A 57 -4.61 8.77 28.54
N THR A 58 -5.59 7.89 28.71
CA THR A 58 -7.01 8.27 28.83
C THR A 58 -7.30 9.18 30.02
N SER A 59 -6.43 9.15 31.01
CA SER A 59 -6.47 10.09 32.17
C SER A 59 -6.32 11.57 31.76
N SER A 60 -5.81 11.86 30.56
CA SER A 60 -5.73 13.23 30.03
C SER A 60 -7.07 13.77 29.53
N GLY A 61 -8.11 12.94 29.45
CA GLY A 61 -9.41 13.28 28.87
C GLY A 61 -9.42 13.32 27.32
N HIS A 62 -8.31 13.01 26.67
CA HIS A 62 -8.17 13.00 25.21
C HIS A 62 -7.62 11.66 24.73
N LYS A 63 -7.91 11.31 23.47
CA LYS A 63 -7.42 10.07 22.84
C LYS A 63 -6.04 10.26 22.21
N THR A 64 -5.81 11.42 21.63
CA THR A 64 -4.60 11.72 20.85
C THR A 64 -4.12 13.15 21.08
N MET A 65 -2.84 13.37 20.83
CA MET A 65 -2.18 14.67 20.82
C MET A 65 -1.26 14.73 19.60
N MET A 66 -1.23 15.86 18.91
CA MET A 66 -0.35 16.06 17.76
C MET A 66 1.10 16.29 18.20
N ARG A 67 2.05 15.55 17.62
CA ARG A 67 3.48 15.63 17.94
C ARG A 67 4.36 15.47 16.70
N ASN A 68 5.56 16.06 16.72
CA ASN A 68 6.58 15.91 15.68
C ASN A 68 7.44 14.65 15.89
N ILE A 69 6.93 13.50 15.54
CA ILE A 69 7.49 12.21 15.95
C ILE A 69 7.73 11.25 14.79
N GLY A 70 7.26 11.58 13.59
CA GLY A 70 7.47 10.76 12.42
C GLY A 70 8.79 11.07 11.70
N LYS A 71 9.44 10.02 11.21
CA LYS A 71 10.56 10.12 10.27
C LYS A 71 10.38 9.11 9.17
N THR A 72 10.62 9.53 7.93
CA THR A 72 10.58 8.66 6.77
C THR A 72 11.80 8.90 5.89
N SER A 73 12.18 7.88 5.15
CA SER A 73 13.15 8.00 4.06
C SER A 73 12.56 7.48 2.76
N ASN A 74 13.04 8.00 1.65
CA ASN A 74 12.63 7.62 0.33
C ASN A 74 13.86 7.60 -0.58
N ILE A 75 14.18 6.45 -1.15
CA ILE A 75 15.28 6.24 -2.08
C ILE A 75 14.68 5.89 -3.42
N GLY A 76 15.12 6.53 -4.47
CA GLY A 76 14.63 6.24 -5.79
C GLY A 76 15.70 6.36 -6.88
N PHE A 77 15.35 5.79 -7.99
CA PHE A 77 16.10 5.82 -9.24
C PHE A 77 15.14 6.11 -10.38
N ASP A 78 15.49 7.12 -11.17
CA ASP A 78 14.77 7.49 -12.39
C ASP A 78 15.72 7.34 -13.58
N LEU A 79 15.25 6.73 -14.64
CA LEU A 79 15.95 6.63 -15.89
C LEU A 79 15.09 7.20 -17.01
N SER A 80 15.62 8.18 -17.73
CA SER A 80 15.04 8.73 -18.95
C SER A 80 15.94 8.43 -20.14
N ILE A 81 15.35 7.95 -21.22
CA ILE A 81 16.06 7.69 -22.48
C ILE A 81 15.28 8.37 -23.61
N THR A 82 15.94 9.27 -24.32
CA THR A 82 15.42 9.86 -25.56
C THR A 82 16.27 9.36 -26.72
N SER A 83 15.60 8.85 -27.77
CA SER A 83 16.27 8.33 -28.95
C SER A 83 15.63 8.87 -30.23
N VAL A 84 16.45 9.45 -31.11
CA VAL A 84 16.09 9.77 -32.48
C VAL A 84 16.44 8.55 -33.37
N ASN A 85 15.46 7.65 -33.50
CA ASN A 85 15.66 6.37 -34.19
C ASN A 85 15.93 6.55 -35.71
N ILE A 86 15.12 7.41 -36.31
CA ILE A 86 15.24 7.74 -37.74
C ILE A 86 15.10 9.25 -37.91
N GLN A 87 16.04 9.84 -38.66
CA GLN A 87 15.96 11.24 -39.04
C GLN A 87 16.29 11.36 -40.55
N LYS A 88 15.28 11.57 -41.36
CA LYS A 88 15.38 11.78 -42.81
C LYS A 88 14.61 13.04 -43.22
N LYS A 89 14.87 13.59 -44.42
CA LYS A 89 14.25 14.82 -44.91
C LYS A 89 12.73 14.91 -44.71
N ASN A 90 12.03 13.80 -44.89
CA ASN A 90 10.55 13.76 -44.87
C ASN A 90 10.02 12.82 -43.77
N PHE A 91 10.87 12.17 -42.97
CA PHE A 91 10.46 11.23 -41.93
C PHE A 91 11.36 11.30 -40.71
N THR A 92 10.77 11.50 -39.54
CA THR A 92 11.45 11.43 -38.28
C THR A 92 10.68 10.49 -37.34
N TRP A 93 11.42 9.64 -36.62
CA TRP A 93 10.90 8.81 -35.57
C TRP A 93 11.72 9.01 -34.31
N THR A 94 11.06 9.46 -33.25
CA THR A 94 11.65 9.69 -31.92
C THR A 94 10.94 8.82 -30.90
N THR A 95 11.70 8.24 -29.97
CA THR A 95 11.20 7.46 -28.82
C THR A 95 11.67 8.12 -27.55
N ASN A 96 10.77 8.28 -26.58
CA ASN A 96 11.08 8.66 -25.21
C ASN A 96 10.62 7.53 -24.29
N PHE A 97 11.53 7.02 -23.50
CA PHE A 97 11.28 6.00 -22.49
C PHE A 97 11.65 6.55 -21.13
N ASN A 98 10.82 6.32 -20.14
CA ASN A 98 11.17 6.56 -18.74
C ASN A 98 10.75 5.39 -17.86
N VAL A 99 11.53 5.16 -16.82
CA VAL A 99 11.20 4.18 -15.78
C VAL A 99 11.69 4.71 -14.43
N SER A 100 10.85 4.55 -13.43
CA SER A 100 11.09 4.97 -12.06
C SER A 100 10.95 3.80 -11.12
N HIS A 101 11.86 3.71 -10.14
CA HIS A 101 11.78 2.84 -8.99
C HIS A 101 11.88 3.68 -7.72
N ASN A 102 10.99 3.45 -6.78
CA ASN A 102 10.93 4.20 -5.54
C ASN A 102 10.70 3.26 -4.36
N ARG A 103 11.49 3.43 -3.31
CA ARG A 103 11.37 2.68 -2.06
C ARG A 103 11.30 3.61 -0.88
N ASN A 104 10.14 3.71 -0.27
CA ASN A 104 9.96 4.44 0.97
C ASN A 104 10.15 3.55 2.20
N LYS A 105 10.47 4.15 3.33
CA LYS A 105 10.67 3.47 4.60
C LYS A 105 10.31 4.39 5.76
N ILE A 106 9.62 3.84 6.74
CA ILE A 106 9.36 4.51 8.01
C ILE A 106 10.59 4.32 8.90
N GLU A 107 11.24 5.40 9.28
CA GLU A 107 12.45 5.36 10.11
C GLU A 107 12.14 5.49 11.60
N ALA A 108 11.08 6.20 11.95
CA ALA A 108 10.62 6.32 13.33
C ALA A 108 9.14 6.69 13.41
N LEU A 109 8.50 6.21 14.46
CA LEU A 109 7.17 6.57 14.92
C LEU A 109 7.27 7.07 16.37
N SER A 110 6.16 7.45 16.97
CA SER A 110 6.03 8.08 18.29
C SER A 110 6.51 7.30 19.52
N GLY A 111 7.51 6.45 19.35
CA GLY A 111 7.95 5.51 20.39
C GLY A 111 7.30 4.14 20.28
N GLU A 112 6.33 3.98 19.41
CA GLU A 112 5.72 2.69 19.06
C GLU A 112 6.46 2.06 17.88
N GLN A 113 6.49 0.72 17.83
CA GLN A 113 7.09 -0.01 16.71
C GLN A 113 6.15 -0.05 15.51
N TYR A 114 4.86 -0.06 15.76
CA TYR A 114 3.83 0.00 14.72
C TYR A 114 2.51 0.54 15.28
N PHE A 115 1.62 0.95 14.38
CA PHE A 115 0.20 1.15 14.65
C PHE A 115 -0.64 0.68 13.46
N LEU A 116 -1.91 0.39 13.75
CA LEU A 116 -2.88 -0.05 12.75
C LEU A 116 -3.83 1.10 12.44
N GLU A 117 -4.01 1.37 11.16
CA GLU A 117 -4.98 2.33 10.66
C GLU A 117 -6.29 1.62 10.29
N GLU A 118 -7.39 2.24 10.70
CA GLU A 118 -8.73 1.77 10.41
C GLU A 118 -9.30 2.55 9.23
N ALA A 119 -9.80 1.84 8.23
CA ALA A 119 -10.59 2.44 7.17
C ALA A 119 -12.08 2.17 7.42
N ARG A 120 -12.90 3.20 7.21
CA ARG A 120 -14.35 3.12 7.40
C ARG A 120 -15.04 2.78 6.10
N PHE A 121 -15.42 1.52 5.94
CA PHE A 121 -16.24 1.03 4.82
C PHE A 121 -17.64 0.61 5.26
N GLY A 122 -18.27 1.44 6.11
CA GLY A 122 -19.55 1.11 6.78
C GLY A 122 -19.38 0.33 8.09
N TYR A 123 -18.17 -0.07 8.43
CA TYR A 123 -17.71 -0.60 9.73
C TYR A 123 -16.21 -0.28 9.86
N ASP A 124 -15.76 -0.16 11.10
CA ASP A 124 -14.34 0.12 11.37
C ASP A 124 -13.55 -1.18 11.22
N GLN A 125 -12.57 -1.20 10.31
CA GLN A 125 -11.72 -2.36 10.07
C GLN A 125 -10.26 -1.93 9.94
N LYS A 126 -9.37 -2.64 10.61
CA LYS A 126 -7.92 -2.49 10.48
C LYS A 126 -7.52 -2.92 9.07
N THR A 127 -7.04 -2.00 8.27
CA THR A 127 -6.74 -2.25 6.85
C THR A 127 -5.30 -1.97 6.48
N HIS A 128 -4.60 -1.20 7.29
CA HIS A 128 -3.21 -0.83 7.03
C HIS A 128 -2.36 -1.01 8.28
N LYS A 129 -1.13 -1.47 8.07
CA LYS A 129 -0.09 -1.51 9.11
C LYS A 129 1.01 -0.50 8.79
N ILE A 130 1.26 0.38 9.73
CA ILE A 130 2.33 1.37 9.67
C ILE A 130 3.39 0.94 10.67
N GLU A 131 4.54 0.47 10.18
CA GLU A 131 5.56 -0.19 10.99
C GLU A 131 6.95 0.37 10.71
N VAL A 132 7.73 0.61 11.77
CA VAL A 132 9.13 1.07 11.66
C VAL A 132 9.96 0.04 10.87
N GLY A 133 10.75 0.54 9.95
CA GLY A 133 11.58 -0.29 9.06
C GLY A 133 10.87 -0.81 7.81
N LYS A 134 9.56 -0.58 7.67
CA LYS A 134 8.73 -1.04 6.55
C LYS A 134 8.25 0.13 5.70
N PRO A 135 7.79 -0.13 4.46
CA PRO A 135 7.21 0.91 3.62
C PRO A 135 5.84 1.36 4.12
N ILE A 136 5.47 2.60 3.78
CA ILE A 136 4.10 3.09 3.92
C ILE A 136 3.23 2.39 2.87
N GLY A 137 1.96 2.11 3.20
CA GLY A 137 1.00 1.52 2.26
C GLY A 137 0.92 0.00 2.33
N GLN A 138 1.36 -0.60 3.44
CA GLN A 138 1.15 -2.03 3.69
C GLN A 138 -0.32 -2.30 4.03
N PHE A 139 -0.95 -3.19 3.26
CA PHE A 139 -2.28 -3.72 3.57
C PHE A 139 -2.18 -4.78 4.65
N TYR A 140 -3.09 -4.72 5.61
CA TYR A 140 -3.10 -5.59 6.77
C TYR A 140 -4.45 -6.29 6.90
N GLY A 141 -4.42 -7.60 7.11
CA GLY A 141 -5.64 -8.40 7.21
C GLY A 141 -5.36 -9.89 7.28
N TYR A 142 -6.40 -10.68 7.13
CA TYR A 142 -6.31 -12.14 7.09
C TYR A 142 -5.84 -12.62 5.72
N LYS A 143 -4.88 -13.51 5.70
CA LYS A 143 -4.45 -14.18 4.48
C LYS A 143 -5.43 -15.32 4.16
N THR A 144 -6.01 -15.30 2.96
CA THR A 144 -6.91 -16.36 2.52
C THR A 144 -6.12 -17.57 1.98
N LEU A 145 -6.59 -18.77 2.30
CA LEU A 145 -6.15 -20.03 1.71
C LEU A 145 -7.11 -20.54 0.62
N GLY A 146 -8.07 -19.71 0.20
CA GLY A 146 -9.14 -20.09 -0.71
C GLY A 146 -10.45 -20.34 0.02
N LEU A 147 -11.19 -21.36 -0.40
CA LEU A 147 -12.49 -21.70 0.18
C LEU A 147 -12.38 -23.03 0.92
N TYR A 148 -13.20 -23.19 1.96
CA TYR A 148 -13.38 -24.51 2.56
C TYR A 148 -13.91 -25.48 1.51
N GLN A 149 -13.23 -26.63 1.39
CA GLN A 149 -13.59 -27.69 0.45
C GLN A 149 -14.52 -28.71 1.15
N VAL A 150 -15.20 -29.53 0.38
CA VAL A 150 -16.09 -30.58 0.92
C VAL A 150 -15.32 -31.55 1.82
N GLU A 151 -14.06 -31.80 1.50
CA GLU A 151 -13.15 -32.68 2.24
C GLU A 151 -12.80 -32.14 3.65
N ASP A 152 -13.00 -30.85 3.89
CA ASP A 152 -12.82 -30.24 5.21
C ASP A 152 -13.96 -30.59 6.18
N PHE A 153 -15.03 -31.28 5.70
CA PHE A 153 -16.24 -31.57 6.47
C PHE A 153 -16.53 -33.05 6.57
N ASP A 154 -17.23 -33.41 7.63
CA ASP A 154 -17.95 -34.68 7.75
C ASP A 154 -19.39 -34.46 7.27
N TYR A 155 -19.85 -35.30 6.34
CA TYR A 155 -21.20 -35.21 5.80
C TYR A 155 -22.13 -36.23 6.45
N ASN A 156 -23.24 -35.76 7.03
CA ASN A 156 -24.31 -36.60 7.55
C ASN A 156 -25.43 -36.73 6.50
N ALA A 157 -25.55 -37.91 5.90
CA ALA A 157 -26.53 -38.16 4.84
C ALA A 157 -28.01 -38.16 5.33
N LYS A 158 -28.27 -38.41 6.62
CA LYS A 158 -29.60 -38.37 7.18
C LYS A 158 -30.18 -36.97 7.28
N ASP A 159 -29.34 -36.05 7.75
CA ASP A 159 -29.75 -34.66 8.01
C ASP A 159 -29.32 -33.73 6.89
N GLN A 160 -28.58 -34.25 5.88
CA GLN A 160 -27.98 -33.50 4.78
C GLN A 160 -27.13 -32.31 5.25
N THR A 161 -26.39 -32.51 6.35
CA THR A 161 -25.58 -31.46 6.98
C THR A 161 -24.10 -31.72 6.83
N TYR A 162 -23.34 -30.61 6.72
CA TYR A 162 -21.89 -30.61 6.76
C TYR A 162 -21.43 -30.10 8.12
N THR A 163 -20.54 -30.83 8.77
CA THR A 163 -19.89 -30.41 10.04
C THR A 163 -18.43 -30.28 9.81
N LEU A 164 -17.86 -29.11 10.11
CA LEU A 164 -16.43 -28.86 9.95
C LEU A 164 -15.63 -29.82 10.84
N LYS A 165 -14.67 -30.54 10.24
CA LYS A 165 -13.84 -31.53 10.93
C LYS A 165 -13.08 -30.91 12.09
N GLU A 166 -12.85 -31.70 13.14
CA GLU A 166 -12.00 -31.28 14.25
C GLU A 166 -10.58 -30.94 13.75
N GLY A 167 -10.00 -29.92 14.35
CA GLY A 167 -8.64 -29.48 14.01
C GLY A 167 -8.54 -28.55 12.80
N ILE A 168 -9.63 -28.32 12.06
CA ILE A 168 -9.63 -27.29 11.00
C ILE A 168 -9.93 -25.94 11.62
N PRO A 169 -9.06 -24.93 11.39
CA PRO A 169 -9.23 -23.59 11.92
C PRO A 169 -10.48 -22.88 11.38
N TYR A 170 -11.10 -22.05 12.19
CA TYR A 170 -12.21 -21.20 11.78
C TYR A 170 -12.30 -19.95 12.67
N MET A 171 -13.04 -18.95 12.21
CA MET A 171 -13.21 -17.67 12.90
C MET A 171 -14.23 -17.78 14.03
N SER A 172 -13.81 -18.32 15.18
CA SER A 172 -14.69 -18.70 16.30
C SER A 172 -15.35 -17.50 17.02
N GLY A 173 -14.74 -16.31 16.93
CA GLY A 173 -15.33 -15.08 17.49
C GLY A 173 -16.47 -14.50 16.66
N THR A 174 -16.64 -14.96 15.41
CA THR A 174 -17.65 -14.48 14.47
C THR A 174 -18.70 -15.54 14.13
N PHE A 175 -18.27 -16.81 14.05
CA PHE A 175 -19.12 -17.93 13.65
C PHE A 175 -19.00 -19.07 14.66
N ASN A 176 -20.08 -19.87 14.78
CA ASN A 176 -19.97 -21.18 15.41
C ASN A 176 -19.42 -22.18 14.39
N ARG A 177 -18.75 -23.24 14.86
CA ARG A 177 -18.25 -24.31 13.97
C ARG A 177 -19.36 -24.93 13.10
N SER A 178 -20.55 -25.02 13.64
CA SER A 178 -21.74 -25.51 12.93
C SER A 178 -22.25 -24.59 11.83
N ASP A 179 -21.80 -23.35 11.77
CA ASP A 179 -22.24 -22.37 10.77
C ASP A 179 -21.33 -22.36 9.54
N ILE A 180 -20.13 -22.93 9.67
CA ILE A 180 -19.17 -23.02 8.57
C ILE A 180 -19.67 -24.03 7.54
N ARG A 181 -19.57 -23.67 6.25
CA ARG A 181 -20.03 -24.47 5.11
C ARG A 181 -18.95 -24.57 4.03
N PRO A 182 -18.97 -25.62 3.21
CA PRO A 182 -18.19 -25.66 1.99
C PRO A 182 -18.48 -24.43 1.13
N GLY A 183 -17.41 -23.82 0.56
CA GLY A 183 -17.52 -22.61 -0.23
C GLY A 183 -17.37 -21.30 0.56
N MET A 184 -17.33 -21.30 1.88
CA MET A 184 -16.95 -20.14 2.69
C MET A 184 -15.44 -19.89 2.62
N TRP A 185 -15.01 -18.65 2.88
CA TRP A 185 -13.59 -18.29 2.90
C TRP A 185 -12.84 -18.98 4.02
N LYS A 186 -11.70 -19.59 3.67
CA LYS A 186 -10.75 -20.23 4.59
C LYS A 186 -9.54 -19.33 4.76
N PHE A 187 -9.18 -19.03 6.00
CA PHE A 187 -8.05 -18.16 6.35
C PHE A 187 -6.89 -18.97 6.95
N ASP A 188 -5.70 -18.38 6.88
CA ASP A 188 -4.44 -18.93 7.37
C ASP A 188 -4.36 -18.75 8.89
N ASP A 189 -4.27 -19.86 9.60
CA ASP A 189 -3.99 -19.92 11.03
C ASP A 189 -2.46 -19.83 11.22
N ARG A 190 -1.98 -18.65 11.54
CA ARG A 190 -0.55 -18.34 11.55
C ARG A 190 0.15 -18.76 12.82
N ASN A 191 -0.54 -18.78 13.94
CA ASN A 191 0.00 -19.18 15.23
C ASN A 191 -0.21 -20.67 15.53
N GLY A 192 -1.09 -21.36 14.77
CA GLY A 192 -1.35 -22.80 14.87
C GLY A 192 -2.27 -23.18 16.03
N ASP A 193 -3.00 -22.23 16.60
CA ASP A 193 -3.89 -22.46 17.76
C ASP A 193 -5.29 -22.97 17.36
N LYS A 194 -5.57 -23.09 16.05
CA LYS A 194 -6.83 -23.54 15.42
C LYS A 194 -7.99 -22.55 15.58
N VAL A 195 -7.71 -21.34 15.98
CA VAL A 195 -8.67 -20.23 16.06
C VAL A 195 -8.20 -19.13 15.12
N ILE A 196 -9.06 -18.63 14.26
CA ILE A 196 -8.77 -17.48 13.41
C ILE A 196 -9.23 -16.23 14.13
N ASP A 197 -8.29 -15.39 14.55
CA ASP A 197 -8.54 -14.12 15.25
C ASP A 197 -7.52 -13.03 14.86
N ASP A 198 -7.55 -11.91 15.57
CA ASP A 198 -6.65 -10.76 15.29
C ASP A 198 -5.15 -11.13 15.31
N SER A 199 -4.75 -12.23 15.97
CA SER A 199 -3.36 -12.69 16.04
C SER A 199 -2.88 -13.32 14.72
N ASP A 200 -3.81 -13.74 13.85
CA ASP A 200 -3.53 -14.29 12.53
C ASP A 200 -3.46 -13.23 11.43
N MET A 201 -3.82 -11.99 11.75
CA MET A 201 -3.71 -10.90 10.80
C MET A 201 -2.24 -10.61 10.46
N THR A 202 -1.98 -10.34 9.19
CA THR A 202 -0.64 -10.09 8.66
C THR A 202 -0.66 -9.04 7.56
N VAL A 203 0.54 -8.64 7.11
CA VAL A 203 0.67 -7.86 5.88
C VAL A 203 0.33 -8.76 4.71
N ILE A 204 -0.73 -8.38 3.98
CA ILE A 204 -1.28 -9.14 2.85
C ILE A 204 -0.97 -8.52 1.51
N GLY A 205 -0.40 -7.30 1.50
CA GLY A 205 -0.02 -6.61 0.28
C GLY A 205 0.61 -5.26 0.54
N ASN A 206 1.00 -4.58 -0.54
CA ASN A 206 1.62 -3.26 -0.52
C ASN A 206 1.16 -2.42 -1.70
N ALA A 207 0.76 -1.17 -1.44
CA ALA A 207 0.30 -0.25 -2.47
C ALA A 207 1.43 0.31 -3.38
N ASN A 208 2.70 0.21 -2.97
CA ASN A 208 3.80 0.78 -3.72
C ASN A 208 4.18 -0.13 -4.91
N PRO A 209 4.21 0.39 -6.14
CA PRO A 209 4.72 -0.36 -7.28
C PRO A 209 6.23 -0.57 -7.17
N ASP A 210 6.71 -1.70 -7.72
CA ASP A 210 8.14 -1.97 -7.84
C ASP A 210 8.80 -1.03 -8.84
N PHE A 211 8.13 -0.81 -9.99
CA PHE A 211 8.53 0.19 -10.98
C PHE A 211 7.32 0.66 -11.79
N TYR A 212 7.42 1.87 -12.30
CA TYR A 212 6.43 2.47 -13.19
C TYR A 212 7.12 3.35 -14.22
N GLY A 213 6.44 3.63 -15.31
CA GLY A 213 7.04 4.45 -16.35
C GLY A 213 6.17 4.62 -17.58
N GLY A 214 6.80 5.05 -18.65
CA GLY A 214 6.12 5.28 -19.91
C GLY A 214 7.02 5.16 -21.12
N LEU A 215 6.39 4.90 -22.23
CA LEU A 215 7.02 4.84 -23.55
C LEU A 215 6.21 5.69 -24.51
N ASN A 216 6.82 6.75 -25.02
CA ASN A 216 6.24 7.62 -26.04
C ASN A 216 6.99 7.43 -27.37
N ASN A 217 6.24 7.20 -28.44
CA ASN A 217 6.78 7.22 -29.80
C ASN A 217 6.11 8.32 -30.60
N GLN A 218 6.91 9.09 -31.31
CA GLN A 218 6.48 10.18 -32.15
C GLN A 218 7.04 9.97 -33.57
N PHE A 219 6.14 10.02 -34.56
CA PHE A 219 6.45 9.90 -35.96
C PHE A 219 6.02 11.16 -36.67
N LYS A 220 6.89 11.71 -37.49
CA LYS A 220 6.62 12.84 -38.39
C LYS A 220 6.88 12.41 -39.82
N TYR A 221 5.88 12.56 -40.66
CA TYR A 221 6.00 12.28 -42.07
C TYR A 221 5.40 13.40 -42.91
N LYS A 222 6.24 14.16 -43.62
CA LYS A 222 5.83 15.36 -44.37
C LYS A 222 5.04 16.31 -43.47
N GLY A 223 3.73 16.49 -43.74
CA GLY A 223 2.81 17.33 -42.92
C GLY A 223 2.00 16.57 -41.88
N TRP A 224 2.30 15.30 -41.63
CA TRP A 224 1.59 14.47 -40.67
C TRP A 224 2.42 14.21 -39.42
N ASP A 225 1.81 14.37 -38.25
CA ASP A 225 2.35 14.00 -36.96
C ASP A 225 1.47 12.90 -36.36
N PHE A 226 2.09 11.80 -35.94
CA PHE A 226 1.44 10.71 -35.21
C PHE A 226 2.23 10.39 -33.95
N SER A 227 1.56 10.27 -32.80
CA SER A 227 2.19 9.86 -31.55
C SER A 227 1.29 8.90 -30.79
N PHE A 228 1.92 7.99 -30.05
CA PHE A 228 1.24 7.15 -29.08
C PHE A 228 2.09 7.03 -27.82
N PHE A 229 1.40 6.93 -26.69
CA PHE A 229 2.00 6.85 -25.37
C PHE A 229 1.44 5.66 -24.60
N PHE A 230 2.33 4.84 -24.07
CA PHE A 230 2.00 3.77 -23.15
C PHE A 230 2.50 4.11 -21.78
N THR A 231 1.68 3.88 -20.74
CA THR A 231 2.09 3.89 -19.35
C THR A 231 2.06 2.47 -18.81
N PHE A 232 2.97 2.17 -17.91
CA PHE A 232 3.00 0.90 -17.21
C PHE A 232 3.30 1.12 -15.73
N SER A 233 2.77 0.22 -14.91
CA SER A 233 3.08 0.09 -13.49
C SER A 233 3.11 -1.39 -13.17
N TYR A 234 4.16 -1.84 -12.51
CA TYR A 234 4.33 -3.22 -12.12
C TYR A 234 4.56 -3.31 -10.61
N GLY A 235 4.04 -4.37 -9.98
CA GLY A 235 3.93 -4.45 -8.54
C GLY A 235 2.84 -3.47 -8.03
N GLY A 236 2.73 -3.35 -6.75
CA GLY A 236 1.68 -2.55 -6.13
C GLY A 236 0.31 -3.21 -6.22
N GLU A 237 -0.36 -3.23 -5.11
CA GLU A 237 -1.69 -3.80 -4.97
C GLU A 237 -2.69 -2.70 -4.62
N VAL A 238 -3.97 -2.95 -4.88
CA VAL A 238 -5.04 -2.00 -4.61
C VAL A 238 -6.07 -2.62 -3.71
N LEU A 239 -6.37 -1.96 -2.59
CA LEU A 239 -7.49 -2.35 -1.75
C LEU A 239 -8.81 -2.05 -2.47
N ASN A 240 -9.51 -3.11 -2.90
CA ASN A 240 -10.80 -2.97 -3.54
C ASN A 240 -11.93 -2.81 -2.51
N ALA A 241 -12.13 -1.58 -2.04
CA ALA A 241 -13.14 -1.24 -1.05
C ALA A 241 -14.57 -1.52 -1.55
N THR A 242 -14.85 -1.35 -2.84
CA THR A 242 -16.16 -1.65 -3.44
C THR A 242 -16.47 -3.14 -3.36
N LYS A 243 -15.48 -4.00 -3.66
CA LYS A 243 -15.64 -5.44 -3.50
C LYS A 243 -15.88 -5.80 -2.02
N LEU A 244 -15.11 -5.20 -1.12
CA LEU A 244 -15.23 -5.45 0.32
C LEU A 244 -16.62 -5.09 0.87
N THR A 245 -17.25 -4.02 0.39
CA THR A 245 -18.59 -3.58 0.83
C THR A 245 -19.72 -4.35 0.17
N ASN A 246 -19.55 -4.81 -1.08
CA ASN A 246 -20.63 -5.43 -1.87
C ASN A 246 -20.64 -6.96 -1.81
N THR A 247 -19.62 -7.61 -1.27
CA THR A 247 -19.57 -9.07 -1.08
C THR A 247 -20.01 -9.51 0.31
N LYS A 248 -20.76 -8.69 1.01
CA LYS A 248 -21.45 -9.11 2.25
C LYS A 248 -22.64 -9.97 1.86
N THR A 249 -22.49 -11.24 1.96
CA THR A 249 -23.59 -12.23 1.97
C THR A 249 -23.75 -12.77 3.37
#